data_d65009a8012a853bb0a0fee7d947aa19
#
_entry.id   d65009a8012a853bb0a0fee7d947aa19
#
_cell.length_a   1.000
_cell.length_b   1.000
_cell.length_c   1.000
_cell.angle_alpha   90.00
_cell.angle_beta   90.00
_cell.angle_gamma   90.00
#
_symmetry.space_group_name_H-M   'P 1'
#
loop_
_entity.id
_entity.type
_entity.pdbx_description
1 polymer ?
#
loop_
_entity_poly.entity_id
_entity_poly.type
_entity_poly.pdbx_seq_one_letter_code
_entity_poly.pdbx_strand_id
1 'polypeptide(L)'
;PYTERPQPPFTTSTLQQEAARKLRFAAQRTMRAAQRLYENGFITYMRTDSTTLSTQAEEAARALIGKEFGDEYMPDKPRTYSTKVKNAQEAHEAIRPAGEAFTHPNDLSADMGVDERKLYDLIWRRTGASQMRDAKGQRTTMTRVMATKEHGDARFTATGRTVDFAGYRLAYVQDLDDTDAEAAKA
;
A
#
# COMPACT_ATOMS: atom_id res chain seq x y z
N PRO A 1 -1.47 -20.43 -10.35
CA PRO A 1 -0.76 -19.17 -10.08
C PRO A 1 -1.74 -18.00 -9.88
N TYR A 2 -1.40 -17.01 -9.10
CA TYR A 2 -2.08 -15.73 -9.01
C TYR A 2 -1.07 -14.57 -9.05
N THR A 3 -1.54 -13.43 -9.51
CA THR A 3 -0.79 -12.17 -9.49
C THR A 3 -1.65 -11.12 -8.81
N GLU A 4 -1.08 -10.38 -7.87
CA GLU A 4 -1.76 -9.32 -7.14
C GLU A 4 -1.03 -8.00 -7.33
N ARG A 5 -1.75 -7.01 -7.84
CA ARG A 5 -1.21 -5.67 -8.12
C ARG A 5 -1.26 -4.80 -6.87
N PRO A 6 -0.29 -3.89 -6.71
CA PRO A 6 -0.35 -2.89 -5.65
C PRO A 6 -1.53 -1.94 -5.87
N GLN A 7 -2.03 -1.41 -4.76
CA GLN A 7 -3.05 -0.39 -4.76
C GLN A 7 -2.44 0.96 -5.19
N PRO A 8 -3.24 1.86 -5.82
CA PRO A 8 -2.78 3.19 -6.18
C PRO A 8 -2.38 4.03 -4.96
N PRO A 9 -1.61 5.12 -5.16
CA PRO A 9 -1.39 6.13 -4.14
C PRO A 9 -2.71 6.65 -3.56
N PHE A 10 -2.67 7.24 -2.38
CA PHE A 10 -3.88 7.66 -1.68
C PHE A 10 -4.57 8.86 -2.32
N THR A 11 -5.89 8.78 -2.38
CA THR A 11 -6.83 9.90 -2.41
C THR A 11 -7.29 10.21 -0.99
N THR A 12 -8.00 11.33 -0.78
CA THR A 12 -8.62 11.65 0.52
C THR A 12 -9.49 10.50 1.05
N SER A 13 -10.35 9.96 0.19
CA SER A 13 -11.26 8.87 0.55
C SER A 13 -10.53 7.59 0.94
N THR A 14 -9.56 7.16 0.14
CA THR A 14 -8.83 5.92 0.39
C THR A 14 -7.89 6.05 1.59
N LEU A 15 -7.32 7.24 1.86
CA LEU A 15 -6.54 7.50 3.06
C LEU A 15 -7.41 7.36 4.33
N GLN A 16 -8.60 7.96 4.33
CA GLN A 16 -9.53 7.84 5.46
C GLN A 16 -9.92 6.39 5.73
N GLN A 17 -10.25 5.62 4.69
CA GLN A 17 -10.61 4.21 4.81
C GLN A 17 -9.46 3.37 5.38
N GLU A 18 -8.25 3.56 4.86
CA GLU A 18 -7.10 2.79 5.32
C GLU A 18 -6.66 3.18 6.72
N ALA A 19 -6.69 4.47 7.07
CA ALA A 19 -6.42 4.94 8.43
C ALA A 19 -7.45 4.42 9.44
N ALA A 20 -8.73 4.34 9.07
CA ALA A 20 -9.76 3.72 9.91
C ALA A 20 -9.48 2.22 10.10
N ARG A 21 -9.11 1.51 9.05
CA ARG A 21 -8.85 0.08 9.08
C ARG A 21 -7.61 -0.30 9.89
N LYS A 22 -6.47 0.38 9.63
CA LYS A 22 -5.15 0.04 10.21
C LYS A 22 -4.86 0.78 11.51
N LEU A 23 -5.19 2.06 11.58
CA LEU A 23 -4.85 2.93 12.72
C LEU A 23 -6.02 3.16 13.68
N ARG A 24 -7.23 2.70 13.31
CA ARG A 24 -8.45 2.96 14.06
C ARG A 24 -8.75 4.47 14.23
N PHE A 25 -8.37 5.26 13.23
CA PHE A 25 -8.64 6.70 13.22
C PHE A 25 -10.01 6.99 12.61
N ALA A 26 -10.80 7.83 13.28
CA ALA A 26 -11.97 8.43 12.66
C ALA A 26 -11.56 9.40 11.55
N ALA A 27 -12.43 9.64 10.57
CA ALA A 27 -12.14 10.51 9.42
C ALA A 27 -11.65 11.91 9.83
N GLN A 28 -12.28 12.52 10.84
CA GLN A 28 -11.88 13.83 11.35
C GLN A 28 -10.45 13.82 11.93
N ARG A 29 -10.09 12.76 12.68
CA ARG A 29 -8.75 12.60 13.26
C ARG A 29 -7.71 12.43 12.15
N THR A 30 -8.02 11.61 11.14
CA THR A 30 -7.17 11.41 9.97
C THR A 30 -6.91 12.73 9.25
N MET A 31 -7.96 13.50 8.97
CA MET A 31 -7.82 14.77 8.24
C MET A 31 -7.09 15.84 9.03
N ARG A 32 -7.23 15.86 10.36
CA ARG A 32 -6.47 16.77 11.22
C ARG A 32 -4.98 16.44 11.20
N ALA A 33 -4.61 15.17 11.29
CA ALA A 33 -3.21 14.74 11.20
C ALA A 33 -2.64 15.00 9.80
N ALA A 34 -3.40 14.71 8.74
CA ALA A 34 -2.99 14.99 7.35
C ALA A 34 -2.78 16.49 7.10
N GLN A 35 -3.64 17.35 7.64
CA GLN A 35 -3.49 18.80 7.52
C GLN A 35 -2.19 19.28 8.18
N ARG A 36 -1.87 18.81 9.37
CA ARG A 36 -0.61 19.16 10.04
C ARG A 36 0.61 18.68 9.26
N LEU A 37 0.57 17.45 8.72
CA LEU A 37 1.63 16.94 7.87
C LEU A 37 1.83 17.80 6.62
N TYR A 38 0.75 18.24 5.98
CA TYR A 38 0.80 19.14 4.83
C TYR A 38 1.35 20.52 5.19
N GLU A 39 0.82 21.16 6.24
CA GLU A 39 1.24 22.49 6.70
C GLU A 39 2.72 22.53 7.10
N ASN A 40 3.25 21.40 7.60
CA ASN A 40 4.67 21.25 7.94
C ASN A 40 5.53 20.73 6.77
N GLY A 41 4.99 20.58 5.58
CA GLY A 41 5.71 20.20 4.37
C GLY A 41 6.12 18.74 4.26
N PHE A 42 5.47 17.82 4.98
CA PHE A 42 5.79 16.39 4.94
C PHE A 42 5.04 15.62 3.87
N ILE A 43 3.86 16.07 3.47
CA ILE A 43 3.04 15.42 2.42
C ILE A 43 2.49 16.45 1.44
N THR A 44 2.04 15.99 0.28
CA THR A 44 1.28 16.78 -0.68
C THR A 44 -0.11 17.13 -0.12
N TYR A 45 -0.85 17.98 -0.82
CA TYR A 45 -2.16 18.42 -0.37
C TYR A 45 -3.13 17.25 -0.14
N MET A 46 -3.74 17.19 1.04
CA MET A 46 -4.52 16.05 1.52
C MET A 46 -5.96 15.98 0.99
N ARG A 47 -6.43 17.00 0.27
CA ARG A 47 -7.77 17.00 -0.34
C ARG A 47 -7.63 16.82 -1.85
N THR A 48 -7.64 15.57 -2.29
CA THR A 48 -7.50 15.19 -3.70
C THR A 48 -8.25 13.91 -3.99
N ASP A 49 -8.74 13.76 -5.20
CA ASP A 49 -9.29 12.53 -5.76
C ASP A 49 -8.35 11.90 -6.79
N SER A 50 -7.18 12.52 -7.01
CA SER A 50 -6.15 12.03 -7.93
C SER A 50 -5.34 10.89 -7.33
N THR A 51 -5.00 9.92 -8.18
CA THR A 51 -4.04 8.84 -7.90
C THR A 51 -2.74 9.01 -8.68
N THR A 52 -2.56 10.15 -9.35
CA THR A 52 -1.41 10.43 -10.21
C THR A 52 -0.22 10.88 -9.38
N LEU A 53 0.96 10.39 -9.70
CA LEU A 53 2.24 10.91 -9.22
C LEU A 53 2.87 11.76 -10.32
N SER A 54 3.55 12.84 -9.94
CA SER A 54 4.43 13.56 -10.86
C SER A 54 5.65 12.70 -11.22
N THR A 55 6.31 13.03 -12.33
CA THR A 55 7.56 12.36 -12.73
C THR A 55 8.60 12.37 -11.60
N GLN A 56 8.73 13.49 -10.91
CA GLN A 56 9.63 13.65 -9.76
C GLN A 56 9.25 12.71 -8.60
N ALA A 57 7.96 12.54 -8.33
CA ALA A 57 7.49 11.63 -7.28
C ALA A 57 7.68 10.15 -7.67
N GLU A 58 7.52 9.82 -8.96
CA GLU A 58 7.82 8.48 -9.48
C GLU A 58 9.31 8.14 -9.33
N GLU A 59 10.19 9.08 -9.67
CA GLU A 59 11.64 8.93 -9.49
C GLU A 59 12.02 8.77 -8.02
N ALA A 60 11.47 9.59 -7.13
CA ALA A 60 11.68 9.49 -5.69
C ALA A 60 11.22 8.14 -5.13
N ALA A 61 10.05 7.65 -5.55
CA ALA A 61 9.54 6.35 -5.15
C ALA A 61 10.42 5.20 -5.66
N ARG A 62 10.94 5.29 -6.87
CA ARG A 62 11.86 4.29 -7.44
C ARG A 62 13.21 4.28 -6.69
N ALA A 63 13.76 5.44 -6.38
CA ALA A 63 14.98 5.55 -5.57
C ALA A 63 14.78 4.93 -4.18
N LEU A 64 13.63 5.17 -3.55
CA LEU A 64 13.25 4.56 -2.29
C LEU A 64 13.17 3.03 -2.41
N ILE A 65 12.54 2.49 -3.46
CA ILE A 65 12.41 1.04 -3.66
C ILE A 65 13.81 0.41 -3.77
N GLY A 66 14.69 0.95 -4.60
CA GLY A 66 16.04 0.43 -4.76
C GLY A 66 16.83 0.43 -3.45
N LYS A 67 16.69 1.50 -2.65
CA LYS A 67 17.38 1.64 -1.38
C LYS A 67 16.87 0.71 -0.28
N GLU A 68 15.54 0.62 -0.12
CA GLU A 68 14.93 -0.05 1.05
C GLU A 68 14.57 -1.53 0.77
N PHE A 69 14.27 -1.89 -0.49
CA PHE A 69 13.76 -3.22 -0.83
C PHE A 69 14.63 -3.96 -1.84
N GLY A 70 15.41 -3.27 -2.64
CA GLY A 70 16.25 -3.83 -3.71
C GLY A 70 15.65 -3.67 -5.10
N ASP A 71 16.53 -3.71 -6.11
CA ASP A 71 16.16 -3.47 -7.51
C ASP A 71 15.21 -4.53 -8.08
N GLU A 72 15.24 -5.75 -7.54
CA GLU A 72 14.34 -6.83 -7.96
C GLU A 72 12.86 -6.52 -7.69
N TYR A 73 12.55 -5.60 -6.77
CA TYR A 73 11.19 -5.16 -6.46
C TYR A 73 10.72 -3.99 -7.34
N MET A 74 11.65 -3.41 -8.12
CA MET A 74 11.35 -2.28 -8.99
C MET A 74 10.92 -2.76 -10.38
N PRO A 75 9.73 -2.36 -10.88
CA PRO A 75 9.32 -2.67 -12.25
C PRO A 75 10.16 -1.88 -13.28
N ASP A 76 10.23 -2.38 -14.51
CA ASP A 76 11.03 -1.78 -15.57
C ASP A 76 10.56 -0.35 -15.92
N LYS A 77 9.26 -0.09 -15.78
CA LYS A 77 8.66 1.23 -16.02
C LYS A 77 7.87 1.69 -14.79
N PRO A 78 7.78 3.01 -14.53
CA PRO A 78 6.91 3.54 -13.51
C PRO A 78 5.46 3.05 -13.71
N ARG A 79 4.76 2.82 -12.61
CA ARG A 79 3.34 2.46 -12.66
C ARG A 79 2.49 3.70 -12.72
N THR A 80 1.63 3.75 -13.71
CA THR A 80 0.62 4.78 -13.84
C THR A 80 -0.75 4.26 -13.41
N TYR A 81 -1.49 5.13 -12.73
CA TYR A 81 -2.86 4.87 -12.30
C TYR A 81 -3.77 5.93 -12.89
N SER A 82 -4.77 5.52 -13.67
CA SER A 82 -5.72 6.46 -14.24
C SER A 82 -6.86 6.74 -13.25
N THR A 83 -7.09 8.00 -12.96
CA THR A 83 -8.30 8.44 -12.26
C THR A 83 -9.46 8.47 -13.26
N LYS A 84 -10.52 7.71 -13.01
CA LYS A 84 -11.71 7.65 -13.88
C LYS A 84 -12.64 8.87 -13.72
N VAL A 85 -12.15 9.99 -13.27
CA VAL A 85 -12.98 11.19 -13.08
C VAL A 85 -13.02 11.99 -14.39
N LYS A 86 -14.20 12.07 -14.99
CA LYS A 86 -14.48 12.69 -16.29
C LYS A 86 -14.23 14.21 -16.35
N ASN A 87 -13.97 14.87 -15.22
CA ASN A 87 -13.74 16.33 -15.12
C ASN A 87 -12.60 16.63 -14.15
N ALA A 88 -11.43 15.99 -14.34
CA ALA A 88 -10.22 16.39 -13.62
C ALA A 88 -9.81 17.81 -14.14
N GLN A 89 -10.43 18.81 -13.59
CA GLN A 89 -9.98 20.18 -13.69
C GLN A 89 -8.75 20.31 -12.79
N GLU A 90 -7.60 20.53 -13.41
CA GLU A 90 -6.25 20.60 -12.85
C GLU A 90 -5.61 19.28 -12.39
N ALA A 91 -4.34 19.14 -12.73
CA ALA A 91 -3.49 18.00 -12.43
C ALA A 91 -3.12 17.95 -10.92
N HIS A 92 -4.08 17.60 -10.07
CA HIS A 92 -3.79 17.33 -8.67
C HIS A 92 -3.01 16.03 -8.55
N GLU A 93 -1.95 16.05 -7.75
CA GLU A 93 -1.26 14.83 -7.35
C GLU A 93 -2.05 14.04 -6.31
N ALA A 94 -1.71 12.75 -6.17
CA ALA A 94 -2.11 11.91 -5.07
C ALA A 94 -1.51 12.41 -3.74
N ILE A 95 -2.01 11.92 -2.62
CA ILE A 95 -1.40 12.13 -1.31
C ILE A 95 -0.15 11.25 -1.21
N ARG A 96 1.01 11.89 -1.10
CA ARG A 96 2.32 11.26 -1.04
C ARG A 96 3.27 12.03 -0.12
N PRO A 97 4.41 11.44 0.32
CA PRO A 97 5.47 12.20 0.95
C PRO A 97 5.93 13.34 0.05
N ALA A 98 6.19 14.51 0.62
CA ALA A 98 6.62 15.69 -0.13
C ALA A 98 8.10 15.61 -0.52
N GLY A 99 8.48 16.45 -1.48
CA GLY A 99 9.88 16.59 -1.92
C GLY A 99 10.29 15.61 -3.02
N GLU A 100 11.56 15.69 -3.36
CA GLU A 100 12.25 14.90 -4.39
C GLU A 100 12.89 13.62 -3.84
N ALA A 101 13.06 13.58 -2.51
CA ALA A 101 13.50 12.40 -1.76
C ALA A 101 12.55 12.23 -0.57
N PHE A 102 11.96 11.06 -0.45
CA PHE A 102 11.00 10.81 0.62
C PHE A 102 11.74 10.56 1.94
N THR A 103 11.46 11.38 2.95
CA THR A 103 11.99 11.18 4.29
C THR A 103 11.55 9.82 4.82
N HIS A 104 12.50 9.02 5.31
CA HIS A 104 12.14 7.75 5.92
C HIS A 104 11.35 7.99 7.23
N PRO A 105 10.32 7.20 7.56
CA PRO A 105 9.52 7.39 8.78
C PRO A 105 10.35 7.43 10.07
N ASN A 106 11.48 6.73 10.12
CA ASN A 106 12.39 6.72 11.27
C ASN A 106 13.19 8.02 11.43
N ASP A 107 13.30 8.81 10.36
CA ASP A 107 14.07 10.08 10.34
C ASP A 107 13.17 11.30 10.62
N LEU A 108 11.90 11.06 10.93
CA LEU A 108 10.98 12.14 11.30
C LEU A 108 11.36 12.76 12.64
N SER A 109 11.18 14.09 12.75
CA SER A 109 11.47 14.85 13.97
C SER A 109 10.83 14.25 15.22
N ALA A 110 11.56 14.24 16.33
CA ALA A 110 11.06 13.73 17.61
C ALA A 110 9.81 14.48 18.11
N ASP A 111 9.65 15.75 17.71
CA ASP A 111 8.53 16.60 18.11
C ASP A 111 7.25 16.36 17.32
N MET A 112 7.30 15.53 16.26
CA MET A 112 6.10 15.18 15.49
C MET A 112 5.15 14.34 16.34
N GLY A 113 3.88 14.69 16.32
CA GLY A 113 2.83 13.98 17.05
C GLY A 113 2.70 12.51 16.62
N VAL A 114 2.23 11.68 17.55
CA VAL A 114 2.07 10.23 17.30
C VAL A 114 1.11 9.93 16.14
N ASP A 115 0.04 10.70 16.00
CA ASP A 115 -0.93 10.53 14.93
C ASP A 115 -0.34 10.87 13.56
N GLU A 116 0.43 11.96 13.51
CA GLU A 116 1.13 12.41 12.32
C GLU A 116 2.17 11.38 11.86
N ARG A 117 2.96 10.80 12.79
CA ARG A 117 3.95 9.76 12.48
C ARG A 117 3.28 8.51 11.90
N LYS A 118 2.23 8.02 12.56
CA LYS A 118 1.50 6.83 12.09
C LYS A 118 0.87 7.06 10.71
N LEU A 119 0.30 8.24 10.50
CA LEU A 119 -0.31 8.58 9.21
C LEU A 119 0.73 8.76 8.11
N TYR A 120 1.86 9.39 8.42
CA TYR A 120 2.98 9.55 7.48
C TYR A 120 3.55 8.20 7.06
N ASP A 121 3.81 7.27 7.99
CA ASP A 121 4.27 5.92 7.70
C ASP A 121 3.31 5.18 6.77
N LEU A 122 2.00 5.29 7.02
CA LEU A 122 0.98 4.71 6.17
C LEU A 122 1.02 5.27 4.73
N ILE A 123 1.20 6.59 4.58
CA ILE A 123 1.30 7.27 3.28
C ILE A 123 2.60 6.87 2.58
N TRP A 124 3.71 6.85 3.29
CA TRP A 124 5.04 6.50 2.77
C TRP A 124 5.05 5.06 2.21
N ARG A 125 4.55 4.09 2.98
CA ARG A 125 4.43 2.69 2.55
C ARG A 125 3.52 2.53 1.34
N ARG A 126 2.39 3.19 1.33
CA ARG A 126 1.45 3.13 0.19
C ARG A 126 2.08 3.70 -1.08
N THR A 127 2.77 4.82 -0.97
CA THR A 127 3.42 5.46 -2.12
C THR A 127 4.52 4.56 -2.68
N GLY A 128 5.41 4.04 -1.84
CA GLY A 128 6.43 3.08 -2.24
C GLY A 128 5.83 1.82 -2.87
N ALA A 129 4.91 1.16 -2.15
CA ALA A 129 4.25 -0.06 -2.61
C ALA A 129 3.55 0.13 -3.97
N SER A 130 2.95 1.30 -4.21
CA SER A 130 2.25 1.60 -5.46
C SER A 130 3.17 1.52 -6.69
N GLN A 131 4.47 1.73 -6.52
CA GLN A 131 5.47 1.70 -7.58
C GLN A 131 6.28 0.39 -7.62
N MET A 132 5.99 -0.59 -6.75
CA MET A 132 6.69 -1.88 -6.71
C MET A 132 6.09 -2.90 -7.68
N ARG A 133 6.82 -4.01 -7.90
CA ARG A 133 6.33 -5.15 -8.67
C ARG A 133 5.17 -5.86 -7.99
N ASP A 134 4.36 -6.55 -8.81
CA ASP A 134 3.25 -7.38 -8.35
C ASP A 134 3.73 -8.49 -7.41
N ALA A 135 2.92 -8.83 -6.43
CA ALA A 135 3.07 -10.07 -5.68
C ALA A 135 2.61 -11.26 -6.54
N LYS A 136 3.31 -12.39 -6.46
CA LYS A 136 3.02 -13.61 -7.21
C LYS A 136 2.98 -14.81 -6.28
N GLY A 137 2.14 -15.78 -6.61
CA GLY A 137 2.06 -16.99 -5.83
C GLY A 137 1.13 -18.04 -6.43
N GLN A 138 0.90 -19.09 -5.65
CA GLN A 138 0.04 -20.20 -6.01
C GLN A 138 -1.20 -20.20 -5.13
N ARG A 139 -2.33 -20.51 -5.75
CA ARG A 139 -3.57 -20.82 -5.02
C ARG A 139 -3.89 -22.28 -5.28
N THR A 140 -3.92 -23.07 -4.23
CA THR A 140 -4.30 -24.47 -4.29
C THR A 140 -5.67 -24.67 -3.66
N THR A 141 -6.59 -25.22 -4.42
CA THR A 141 -7.91 -25.59 -3.93
C THR A 141 -8.02 -27.10 -3.91
N MET A 142 -8.29 -27.67 -2.73
CA MET A 142 -8.56 -29.08 -2.55
C MET A 142 -10.07 -29.27 -2.35
N THR A 143 -10.66 -30.12 -3.14
CA THR A 143 -12.07 -30.50 -3.00
C THR A 143 -12.15 -31.97 -2.63
N ARG A 144 -12.80 -32.28 -1.50
CA ARG A 144 -13.12 -33.64 -1.10
C ARG A 144 -14.62 -33.86 -1.22
N VAL A 145 -14.98 -34.95 -1.89
CA VAL A 145 -16.37 -35.38 -2.05
C VAL A 145 -16.57 -36.63 -1.20
N MET A 146 -17.63 -36.64 -0.40
CA MET A 146 -18.06 -37.79 0.38
C MET A 146 -19.48 -38.13 0.03
N ALA A 147 -19.72 -39.37 -0.40
CA ALA A 147 -21.06 -39.88 -0.59
C ALA A 147 -21.76 -40.02 0.77
N THR A 148 -22.95 -39.46 0.90
CA THR A 148 -23.81 -39.63 2.09
C THR A 148 -24.99 -40.52 1.75
N LYS A 149 -25.45 -41.27 2.76
CA LYS A 149 -26.54 -42.26 2.54
C LYS A 149 -27.91 -41.63 2.28
N GLU A 150 -28.11 -40.36 2.74
CA GLU A 150 -29.44 -39.76 2.78
C GLU A 150 -29.59 -38.49 1.93
N HIS A 151 -28.47 -37.78 1.62
CA HIS A 151 -28.50 -36.44 1.01
C HIS A 151 -27.60 -36.31 -0.23
N GLY A 152 -27.15 -37.40 -0.84
CA GLY A 152 -26.22 -37.34 -1.96
C GLY A 152 -24.81 -36.98 -1.56
N ASP A 153 -24.03 -36.40 -2.45
CA ASP A 153 -22.62 -36.09 -2.23
C ASP A 153 -22.40 -34.82 -1.41
N ALA A 154 -21.74 -34.92 -0.27
CA ALA A 154 -21.24 -33.78 0.48
C ALA A 154 -19.88 -33.36 -0.07
N ARG A 155 -19.74 -32.08 -0.42
CA ARG A 155 -18.51 -31.51 -1.00
C ARG A 155 -17.86 -30.52 -0.02
N PHE A 156 -16.62 -30.78 0.34
CA PHE A 156 -15.81 -29.95 1.20
C PHE A 156 -14.69 -29.30 0.37
N THR A 157 -14.50 -27.98 0.51
CA THR A 157 -13.46 -27.27 -0.22
C THR A 157 -12.57 -26.50 0.77
N ALA A 158 -11.27 -26.69 0.65
CA ALA A 158 -10.25 -25.92 1.37
C ALA A 158 -9.35 -25.22 0.34
N THR A 159 -9.01 -23.96 0.60
CA THR A 159 -8.12 -23.18 -0.28
C THR A 159 -6.94 -22.66 0.55
N GLY A 160 -5.72 -22.97 0.10
CA GLY A 160 -4.47 -22.42 0.59
C GLY A 160 -3.81 -21.50 -0.43
N ARG A 161 -2.95 -20.61 0.03
CA ARG A 161 -2.12 -19.74 -0.83
C ARG A 161 -0.67 -19.81 -0.36
N THR A 162 0.25 -19.84 -1.32
CA THR A 162 1.69 -19.64 -1.10
C THR A 162 2.13 -18.39 -1.83
N VAL A 163 3.13 -17.72 -1.29
CA VAL A 163 3.74 -16.52 -1.90
C VAL A 163 5.07 -16.95 -2.48
N ASP A 164 5.20 -16.88 -3.80
CA ASP A 164 6.45 -17.20 -4.51
C ASP A 164 7.35 -15.96 -4.63
N PHE A 165 6.74 -14.77 -4.74
CA PHE A 165 7.41 -13.48 -4.74
C PHE A 165 6.54 -12.44 -4.02
N ALA A 166 7.07 -11.84 -2.96
CA ALA A 166 6.32 -10.93 -2.11
C ALA A 166 5.90 -9.64 -2.84
N GLY A 167 6.73 -9.16 -3.79
CA GLY A 167 6.47 -7.93 -4.52
C GLY A 167 6.16 -6.76 -3.57
N TYR A 168 5.17 -5.94 -3.90
CA TYR A 168 4.77 -4.78 -3.12
C TYR A 168 4.36 -5.09 -1.67
N ARG A 169 4.01 -6.34 -1.36
CA ARG A 169 3.62 -6.74 0.01
C ARG A 169 4.77 -6.56 1.00
N LEU A 170 6.02 -6.62 0.51
CA LEU A 170 7.20 -6.43 1.36
C LEU A 170 7.19 -5.06 2.07
N ALA A 171 6.63 -4.02 1.45
CA ALA A 171 6.50 -2.70 2.06
C ALA A 171 5.63 -2.68 3.33
N TYR A 172 4.83 -3.73 3.57
CA TYR A 172 3.91 -3.84 4.71
C TYR A 172 4.33 -4.91 5.73
N VAL A 173 5.37 -5.70 5.45
CA VAL A 173 5.79 -6.84 6.30
C VAL A 173 6.32 -6.40 7.67
N GLN A 174 6.83 -5.19 7.80
CA GLN A 174 7.33 -4.66 9.08
C GLN A 174 6.25 -4.48 10.16
N ASP A 175 4.97 -4.63 9.80
CA ASP A 175 3.84 -4.58 10.75
C ASP A 175 3.37 -5.98 11.19
N LEU A 176 4.00 -7.05 10.67
CA LEU A 176 3.70 -8.43 11.00
C LEU A 176 4.75 -8.91 11.99
N ASP A 177 4.30 -9.61 13.05
CA ASP A 177 5.19 -10.30 13.99
C ASP A 177 6.16 -11.21 13.22
N ASP A 178 7.37 -11.41 13.75
CA ASP A 178 8.50 -12.12 13.09
C ASP A 178 8.15 -13.46 12.42
N THR A 179 7.07 -14.11 12.85
CA THR A 179 6.56 -15.37 12.27
C THR A 179 6.01 -15.24 10.85
N ASP A 180 5.42 -14.10 10.53
CA ASP A 180 4.86 -13.85 9.18
C ASP A 180 5.91 -13.24 8.23
N ALA A 181 6.96 -12.64 8.78
CA ALA A 181 8.08 -12.09 8.02
C ALA A 181 8.94 -13.19 7.38
N GLU A 182 9.12 -14.34 8.05
CA GLU A 182 9.82 -15.49 7.49
C GLU A 182 9.03 -16.16 6.37
N ALA A 183 7.70 -16.24 6.51
CA ALA A 183 6.82 -16.79 5.47
C ALA A 183 6.74 -15.91 4.20
N ALA A 184 7.05 -14.62 4.31
CA ALA A 184 7.10 -13.70 3.17
C ALA A 184 8.44 -13.70 2.42
N LYS A 185 9.50 -14.27 3.03
CA LYS A 185 10.85 -14.39 2.45
C LYS A 185 11.16 -15.80 1.95
N ALA A 186 10.35 -16.81 2.31
CA ALA A 186 10.47 -18.21 1.88
C ALA A 186 9.60 -18.47 0.65
#